data_f3ef2e8bbd99950bad1ac38988a2971a
#
_entry.id   f3ef2e8bbd99950bad1ac38988a2971a
#
_cell.length_a   1.000
_cell.length_b   1.000
_cell.length_c   1.000
_cell.angle_alpha   90.00
_cell.angle_beta   90.00
_cell.angle_gamma   90.00
#
_symmetry.space_group_name_H-M   'P 1'
#
loop_
_entity.id
_entity.type
_entity.pdbx_description
1 polymer ?
#
loop_
_entity_poly.entity_id
_entity_poly.type
_entity_poly.pdbx_seq_one_letter_code
_entity_poly.pdbx_strand_id
1 'polypeptide(L)'
;MKYIPRTIEDKLISMIDNYQVIMITGPRQVGKSTLLNFVSRRTNKKINNVTLDDLILRNQAQEDPELFLRTHETPLIIDEFQKAPELLSYIKMIVDNDNEKITFGEKDKLETLYFLTSDVRSNAGESLAGRVGILDLYGLSEREIENKDSELFIPNIEDIKKRQRTTYKSTISLYEKIYRGSYPELYTTDKDVEQYYSDYLRTFIEKDIRKLINIKDEYKFIKFVSSLAARTGQEFIASSVASEIGIDNKTVLSWLSVLKNTGIIYLLQPYMNNSVGRAIKREKLYFTDTGLASYLAGYVDYITLEKSAYSGAIFETYIVGEIIKSFTNHGKDARKHLYYYRDNNQKEIDLLINYNNVIYPIEIKKSANPGKDAIKNFDVANSFEQKRGNGIVLCMTKDIIAYDDNNYMVPIEYI
;
A
#
# COMPACT_ATOMS: atom_id res chain seq x y z
N MET A 1 23.91 -4.62 0.29
CA MET A 1 22.72 -4.23 1.08
C MET A 1 22.28 -5.39 1.95
N LYS A 2 21.92 -5.12 3.21
CA LYS A 2 21.34 -6.14 4.11
C LYS A 2 19.84 -6.22 3.80
N TYR A 3 19.33 -7.42 3.55
CA TYR A 3 17.89 -7.64 3.36
C TYR A 3 17.14 -7.44 4.69
N ILE A 4 16.00 -6.74 4.63
CA ILE A 4 15.07 -6.62 5.76
C ILE A 4 13.92 -7.60 5.48
N PRO A 5 13.70 -8.60 6.36
CA PRO A 5 12.63 -9.58 6.17
C PRO A 5 11.26 -8.92 6.05
N ARG A 6 10.43 -9.46 5.17
CA ARG A 6 9.09 -8.93 4.90
C ARG A 6 8.02 -9.85 5.49
N THR A 7 7.08 -9.26 6.19
CA THR A 7 5.93 -10.00 6.75
C THR A 7 5.17 -10.81 5.70
N ILE A 8 5.11 -10.31 4.46
CA ILE A 8 4.39 -10.95 3.35
C ILE A 8 5.05 -12.23 2.83
N GLU A 9 6.30 -12.55 3.23
CA GLU A 9 7.04 -13.72 2.73
C GLU A 9 6.31 -15.04 2.93
N ASP A 10 5.79 -15.29 4.13
CA ASP A 10 5.09 -16.54 4.45
C ASP A 10 3.80 -16.68 3.64
N LYS A 11 3.11 -15.55 3.38
CA LYS A 11 1.95 -15.52 2.50
C LYS A 11 2.34 -15.86 1.06
N LEU A 12 3.41 -15.25 0.56
CA LEU A 12 3.93 -15.53 -0.78
C LEU A 12 4.33 -17.00 -0.92
N ILE A 13 5.05 -17.56 0.06
CA ILE A 13 5.43 -18.98 0.06
C ILE A 13 4.19 -19.88 0.04
N SER A 14 3.18 -19.59 0.85
CA SER A 14 1.93 -20.37 0.86
C SER A 14 1.16 -20.32 -0.46
N MET A 15 1.38 -19.30 -1.28
CA MET A 15 0.75 -19.18 -2.59
C MET A 15 1.45 -19.98 -3.68
N ILE A 16 2.74 -20.30 -3.54
CA ILE A 16 3.53 -21.04 -4.54
C ILE A 16 2.93 -22.42 -4.84
N ASP A 17 2.32 -23.05 -3.84
CA ASP A 17 1.72 -24.37 -4.00
C ASP A 17 0.27 -24.33 -4.53
N ASN A 18 -0.34 -23.14 -4.60
CA ASN A 18 -1.76 -22.95 -4.92
C ASN A 18 -2.02 -22.12 -6.19
N TYR A 19 -1.01 -21.40 -6.68
CA TYR A 19 -1.15 -20.52 -7.84
C TYR A 19 -0.04 -20.76 -8.84
N GLN A 20 -0.40 -20.88 -10.12
CA GLN A 20 0.55 -20.98 -11.23
C GLN A 20 1.07 -19.60 -11.66
N VAL A 21 0.34 -18.54 -11.35
CA VAL A 21 0.77 -17.15 -11.58
C VAL A 21 0.61 -16.36 -10.30
N ILE A 22 1.69 -15.73 -9.85
CA ILE A 22 1.69 -14.83 -8.70
C ILE A 22 2.20 -13.47 -9.17
N MET A 23 1.38 -12.43 -8.95
CA MET A 23 1.72 -11.07 -9.30
C MET A 23 1.98 -10.25 -8.05
N ILE A 24 3.11 -9.54 -8.02
CA ILE A 24 3.44 -8.57 -6.97
C ILE A 24 3.39 -7.17 -7.58
N THR A 25 2.47 -6.35 -7.07
CA THR A 25 2.30 -4.96 -7.49
C THR A 25 2.65 -4.01 -6.33
N GLY A 26 2.98 -2.77 -6.67
CA GLY A 26 3.26 -1.73 -5.66
C GLY A 26 4.24 -0.69 -6.15
N PRO A 27 4.48 0.36 -5.37
CA PRO A 27 5.36 1.45 -5.75
C PRO A 27 6.74 0.98 -6.20
N ARG A 28 7.38 1.82 -7.01
CA ARG A 28 8.78 1.62 -7.39
C ARG A 28 9.68 1.60 -6.15
N GLN A 29 10.77 0.82 -6.18
CA GLN A 29 11.79 0.74 -5.12
C GLN A 29 11.32 0.18 -3.75
N VAL A 30 10.12 -0.38 -3.64
CA VAL A 30 9.66 -1.06 -2.40
C VAL A 30 10.25 -2.46 -2.20
N GLY A 31 11.03 -2.96 -3.17
CA GLY A 31 11.75 -4.24 -3.06
C GLY A 31 11.03 -5.46 -3.61
N LYS A 32 10.14 -5.32 -4.62
CA LYS A 32 9.40 -6.45 -5.25
C LYS A 32 10.32 -7.55 -5.75
N SER A 33 11.28 -7.23 -6.62
CA SER A 33 12.23 -8.19 -7.19
C SER A 33 13.18 -8.76 -6.13
N THR A 34 13.54 -7.94 -5.11
CA THR A 34 14.37 -8.38 -3.98
C THR A 34 13.64 -9.42 -3.14
N LEU A 35 12.33 -9.21 -2.87
CA LEU A 35 11.48 -10.16 -2.15
C LEU A 35 11.41 -11.51 -2.89
N LEU A 36 11.15 -11.50 -4.20
CA LEU A 36 11.09 -12.72 -5.02
C LEU A 36 12.41 -13.47 -5.03
N ASN A 37 13.53 -12.76 -5.19
CA ASN A 37 14.87 -13.36 -5.14
C ASN A 37 15.18 -13.96 -3.76
N PHE A 38 14.70 -13.36 -2.68
CA PHE A 38 14.88 -13.90 -1.34
C PHE A 38 14.04 -15.17 -1.13
N VAL A 39 12.77 -15.14 -1.50
CA VAL A 39 11.86 -16.30 -1.41
C VAL A 39 12.35 -17.45 -2.27
N SER A 40 12.88 -17.19 -3.48
CA SER A 40 13.52 -18.20 -4.32
C SER A 40 14.63 -18.97 -3.58
N ARG A 41 15.51 -18.25 -2.88
CA ARG A 41 16.59 -18.87 -2.09
C ARG A 41 16.07 -19.66 -0.90
N ARG A 42 15.04 -19.14 -0.22
CA ARG A 42 14.44 -19.77 0.98
C ARG A 42 13.71 -21.08 0.64
N THR A 43 13.10 -21.16 -0.55
CA THR A 43 12.38 -22.37 -1.01
C THR A 43 13.25 -23.41 -1.67
N ASN A 44 14.55 -23.18 -1.82
CA ASN A 44 15.50 -24.03 -2.56
C ASN A 44 15.05 -24.36 -4.00
N LYS A 45 14.13 -23.59 -4.58
CA LYS A 45 13.70 -23.72 -5.97
C LYS A 45 14.62 -22.84 -6.83
N LYS A 46 15.22 -23.43 -7.86
CA LYS A 46 15.92 -22.63 -8.87
C LYS A 46 14.86 -21.87 -9.67
N ILE A 47 14.71 -20.58 -9.42
CA ILE A 47 13.80 -19.70 -10.15
C ILE A 47 14.64 -18.90 -11.14
N ASN A 48 14.30 -18.98 -12.42
CA ASN A 48 14.88 -18.16 -13.46
C ASN A 48 14.36 -16.72 -13.35
N ASN A 49 15.15 -15.74 -13.76
CA ASN A 49 14.78 -14.34 -13.67
C ASN A 49 15.10 -13.61 -14.96
N VAL A 50 14.12 -12.91 -15.50
CA VAL A 50 14.26 -12.02 -16.65
C VAL A 50 13.68 -10.65 -16.30
N THR A 51 14.33 -9.58 -16.77
CA THR A 51 13.80 -8.23 -16.62
C THR A 51 13.49 -7.64 -17.99
N LEU A 52 12.30 -7.11 -18.16
CA LEU A 52 11.90 -6.39 -19.36
C LEU A 52 12.40 -4.93 -19.38
N ASP A 53 13.28 -4.57 -18.43
CA ASP A 53 14.16 -3.39 -18.55
C ASP A 53 15.21 -3.59 -19.66
N ASP A 54 15.66 -4.82 -19.85
CA ASP A 54 16.51 -5.20 -20.97
C ASP A 54 15.74 -5.05 -22.30
N LEU A 55 16.29 -4.24 -23.20
CA LEU A 55 15.64 -3.92 -24.48
C LEU A 55 15.56 -5.15 -25.41
N ILE A 56 16.56 -6.04 -25.36
CA ILE A 56 16.58 -7.22 -26.22
C ILE A 56 15.51 -8.21 -25.76
N LEU A 57 15.47 -8.49 -24.47
CA LEU A 57 14.46 -9.39 -23.89
C LEU A 57 13.05 -8.84 -24.05
N ARG A 58 12.87 -7.50 -23.90
CA ARG A 58 11.59 -6.85 -24.14
C ARG A 58 11.12 -7.00 -25.58
N ASN A 59 12.00 -6.71 -26.56
CA ASN A 59 11.64 -6.84 -27.96
C ASN A 59 11.27 -8.28 -28.31
N GLN A 60 12.02 -9.28 -27.82
CA GLN A 60 11.67 -10.69 -27.99
C GLN A 60 10.30 -11.01 -27.39
N ALA A 61 10.02 -10.53 -26.18
CA ALA A 61 8.75 -10.76 -25.50
C ALA A 61 7.56 -10.11 -26.22
N GLN A 62 7.76 -8.98 -26.92
CA GLN A 62 6.74 -8.28 -27.68
C GLN A 62 6.54 -8.87 -29.08
N GLU A 63 7.63 -9.23 -29.78
CA GLU A 63 7.58 -9.73 -31.17
C GLU A 63 7.14 -11.19 -31.23
N ASP A 64 7.63 -12.05 -30.32
CA ASP A 64 7.27 -13.47 -30.24
C ASP A 64 7.11 -13.93 -28.78
N PRO A 65 5.98 -13.61 -28.14
CA PRO A 65 5.70 -14.00 -26.76
C PRO A 65 5.75 -15.50 -26.50
N GLU A 66 5.34 -16.32 -27.50
CA GLU A 66 5.35 -17.79 -27.37
C GLU A 66 6.77 -18.32 -27.32
N LEU A 67 7.63 -17.92 -28.24
CA LEU A 67 9.03 -18.31 -28.29
C LEU A 67 9.75 -17.83 -27.02
N PHE A 68 9.48 -16.60 -26.59
CA PHE A 68 10.05 -16.05 -25.36
C PHE A 68 9.73 -16.94 -24.15
N LEU A 69 8.46 -17.31 -23.93
CA LEU A 69 8.05 -18.16 -22.80
C LEU A 69 8.59 -19.60 -22.94
N ARG A 70 8.69 -20.13 -24.13
CA ARG A 70 9.23 -21.47 -24.39
C ARG A 70 10.74 -21.57 -24.16
N THR A 71 11.48 -20.49 -24.36
CA THR A 71 12.95 -20.44 -24.15
C THR A 71 13.35 -20.11 -22.71
N HIS A 72 12.41 -19.70 -21.86
CA HIS A 72 12.65 -19.40 -20.47
C HIS A 72 11.90 -20.38 -19.56
N GLU A 73 12.66 -21.35 -19.01
CA GLU A 73 12.10 -22.40 -18.15
C GLU A 73 11.44 -21.83 -16.88
N THR A 74 10.31 -22.42 -16.50
CA THR A 74 9.63 -22.16 -15.22
C THR A 74 10.25 -23.00 -14.08
N PRO A 75 10.20 -22.53 -12.82
CA PRO A 75 9.63 -21.26 -12.33
C PRO A 75 10.37 -20.02 -12.86
N LEU A 76 9.63 -19.01 -13.31
CA LEU A 76 10.17 -17.83 -13.97
C LEU A 76 9.67 -16.54 -13.33
N ILE A 77 10.59 -15.65 -12.95
CA ILE A 77 10.29 -14.25 -12.58
C ILE A 77 10.38 -13.41 -13.87
N ILE A 78 9.30 -12.69 -14.18
CA ILE A 78 9.26 -11.67 -15.24
C ILE A 78 9.10 -10.32 -14.57
N ASP A 79 10.23 -9.61 -14.45
CA ASP A 79 10.28 -8.29 -13.82
C ASP A 79 9.86 -7.21 -14.84
N GLU A 80 9.07 -6.22 -14.37
CA GLU A 80 8.50 -5.14 -15.19
C GLU A 80 7.60 -5.65 -16.35
N PHE A 81 6.79 -6.70 -16.08
CA PHE A 81 5.99 -7.37 -17.12
C PHE A 81 5.04 -6.44 -17.88
N GLN A 82 4.64 -5.29 -17.29
CA GLN A 82 3.79 -4.29 -17.96
C GLN A 82 4.41 -3.70 -19.24
N LYS A 83 5.69 -3.97 -19.50
CA LYS A 83 6.39 -3.56 -20.73
C LYS A 83 6.15 -4.50 -21.91
N ALA A 84 5.65 -5.72 -21.65
CA ALA A 84 5.20 -6.66 -22.69
C ALA A 84 3.90 -7.35 -22.21
N PRO A 85 2.78 -6.62 -22.16
CA PRO A 85 1.49 -7.14 -21.68
C PRO A 85 0.94 -8.28 -22.54
N GLU A 86 1.42 -8.45 -23.76
CA GLU A 86 1.10 -9.53 -24.70
C GLU A 86 1.39 -10.90 -24.09
N LEU A 87 2.43 -11.02 -23.23
CA LEU A 87 2.78 -12.24 -22.52
C LEU A 87 1.62 -12.82 -21.70
N LEU A 88 0.71 -11.99 -21.20
CA LEU A 88 -0.40 -12.45 -20.35
C LEU A 88 -1.33 -13.42 -21.05
N SER A 89 -1.59 -13.21 -22.35
CA SER A 89 -2.43 -14.09 -23.15
C SER A 89 -1.81 -15.47 -23.34
N TYR A 90 -0.50 -15.51 -23.55
CA TYR A 90 0.23 -16.76 -23.72
C TYR A 90 0.43 -17.49 -22.38
N ILE A 91 0.75 -16.77 -21.30
CA ILE A 91 0.80 -17.35 -19.95
C ILE A 91 -0.55 -17.99 -19.61
N LYS A 92 -1.67 -17.31 -19.92
CA LYS A 92 -3.00 -17.87 -19.74
C LYS A 92 -3.19 -19.19 -20.48
N MET A 93 -2.82 -19.24 -21.75
CA MET A 93 -2.92 -20.48 -22.57
C MET A 93 -2.09 -21.63 -21.98
N ILE A 94 -0.85 -21.35 -21.53
CA ILE A 94 0.01 -22.35 -20.91
C ILE A 94 -0.61 -22.88 -19.62
N VAL A 95 -1.10 -21.98 -18.76
CA VAL A 95 -1.74 -22.33 -17.49
C VAL A 95 -3.03 -23.12 -17.72
N ASP A 96 -3.85 -22.76 -18.70
CA ASP A 96 -5.07 -23.50 -19.04
C ASP A 96 -4.76 -24.92 -19.53
N ASN A 97 -3.78 -25.08 -20.42
CA ASN A 97 -3.34 -26.38 -20.88
C ASN A 97 -2.79 -27.27 -19.74
N ASP A 98 -2.03 -26.70 -18.80
CA ASP A 98 -1.54 -27.43 -17.64
C ASP A 98 -2.68 -27.87 -16.71
N ASN A 99 -3.67 -27.01 -16.50
CA ASN A 99 -4.85 -27.33 -15.70
C ASN A 99 -5.70 -28.45 -16.36
N GLU A 100 -5.84 -28.45 -17.68
CA GLU A 100 -6.51 -29.54 -18.41
C GLU A 100 -5.80 -30.86 -18.19
N LYS A 101 -4.46 -30.92 -18.32
CA LYS A 101 -3.67 -32.15 -18.08
C LYS A 101 -3.83 -32.67 -16.66
N ILE A 102 -3.89 -31.80 -15.66
CA ILE A 102 -4.15 -32.18 -14.26
C ILE A 102 -5.58 -32.74 -14.12
N THR A 103 -6.56 -32.06 -14.70
CA THR A 103 -7.97 -32.47 -14.66
C THR A 103 -8.19 -33.85 -15.28
N PHE A 104 -7.47 -34.18 -16.35
CA PHE A 104 -7.55 -35.47 -17.02
C PHE A 104 -6.57 -36.52 -16.45
N GLY A 105 -5.84 -36.21 -15.37
CA GLY A 105 -4.95 -37.16 -14.69
C GLY A 105 -3.63 -37.42 -15.42
N GLU A 106 -3.26 -36.56 -16.35
CA GLU A 106 -1.96 -36.64 -17.09
C GLU A 106 -0.81 -36.03 -16.29
N LYS A 107 -1.09 -35.21 -15.29
CA LYS A 107 -0.14 -34.57 -14.36
C LYS A 107 -0.67 -34.59 -12.93
N ASP A 108 0.20 -34.84 -11.97
CA ASP A 108 -0.14 -34.91 -10.54
C ASP A 108 0.00 -33.55 -9.81
N LYS A 109 0.72 -32.58 -10.38
CA LYS A 109 1.05 -31.31 -9.71
C LYS A 109 1.12 -30.14 -10.69
N LEU A 110 0.88 -28.91 -10.15
CA LEU A 110 1.16 -27.64 -10.82
C LEU A 110 2.69 -27.50 -11.00
N GLU A 111 3.19 -27.59 -12.22
CA GLU A 111 4.63 -27.46 -12.51
C GLU A 111 4.99 -26.05 -13.03
N THR A 112 4.06 -25.43 -13.75
CA THR A 112 4.26 -24.10 -14.33
C THR A 112 4.04 -23.02 -13.28
N LEU A 113 5.05 -22.19 -13.04
CA LEU A 113 4.98 -21.11 -12.06
C LEU A 113 5.61 -19.83 -12.62
N TYR A 114 4.79 -18.81 -12.74
CA TYR A 114 5.22 -17.46 -13.14
C TYR A 114 5.09 -16.47 -11.98
N PHE A 115 6.13 -15.68 -11.75
CA PHE A 115 6.10 -14.54 -10.87
C PHE A 115 6.19 -13.26 -11.72
N LEU A 116 5.19 -12.42 -11.63
CA LEU A 116 5.11 -11.16 -12.36
C LEU A 116 5.31 -10.01 -11.39
N THR A 117 6.20 -9.06 -11.71
CA THR A 117 6.29 -7.81 -10.94
C THR A 117 5.89 -6.63 -11.79
N SER A 118 5.25 -5.65 -11.16
CA SER A 118 4.85 -4.41 -11.82
C SER A 118 4.87 -3.22 -10.87
N ASP A 119 5.37 -2.09 -11.35
CA ASP A 119 5.26 -0.80 -10.69
C ASP A 119 3.86 -0.17 -10.84
N VAL A 120 3.04 -0.74 -11.72
CA VAL A 120 1.68 -0.26 -12.00
C VAL A 120 0.69 -1.39 -11.76
N ARG A 121 -0.39 -1.11 -11.04
CA ARG A 121 -1.54 -2.02 -11.01
C ARG A 121 -2.15 -2.07 -12.40
N SER A 122 -1.80 -3.10 -13.15
CA SER A 122 -2.29 -3.31 -14.52
C SER A 122 -3.58 -4.13 -14.52
N ASN A 123 -4.28 -4.13 -15.64
CA ASN A 123 -5.45 -4.98 -15.90
C ASN A 123 -5.09 -6.48 -16.06
N ALA A 124 -3.90 -6.88 -15.62
CA ALA A 124 -3.49 -8.30 -15.66
C ALA A 124 -4.45 -9.21 -14.87
N GLY A 125 -5.09 -8.65 -13.83
CA GLY A 125 -6.15 -9.36 -13.11
C GLY A 125 -7.36 -9.71 -13.98
N GLU A 126 -7.67 -8.92 -15.02
CA GLU A 126 -8.77 -9.22 -15.97
C GLU A 126 -8.33 -10.32 -16.95
N SER A 127 -7.13 -10.24 -17.51
CA SER A 127 -6.60 -11.23 -18.45
C SER A 127 -6.38 -12.61 -17.82
N LEU A 128 -5.95 -12.67 -16.55
CA LEU A 128 -5.66 -13.88 -15.80
C LEU A 128 -6.72 -14.18 -14.71
N ALA A 129 -7.96 -13.72 -14.89
CA ALA A 129 -9.03 -13.88 -13.89
C ALA A 129 -9.19 -15.36 -13.48
N GLY A 130 -9.14 -15.61 -12.17
CA GLY A 130 -9.21 -16.95 -11.57
C GLY A 130 -7.91 -17.77 -11.61
N ARG A 131 -6.82 -17.25 -12.22
CA ARG A 131 -5.53 -17.95 -12.39
C ARG A 131 -4.37 -17.27 -11.69
N VAL A 132 -4.53 -16.02 -11.28
CA VAL A 132 -3.48 -15.20 -10.68
C VAL A 132 -3.78 -14.89 -9.22
N GLY A 133 -2.79 -15.09 -8.37
CA GLY A 133 -2.77 -14.55 -7.01
C GLY A 133 -2.06 -13.19 -7.02
N ILE A 134 -2.74 -12.15 -6.53
CA ILE A 134 -2.21 -10.78 -6.53
C ILE A 134 -1.85 -10.37 -5.11
N LEU A 135 -0.64 -9.85 -4.93
CA LEU A 135 -0.15 -9.26 -3.69
C LEU A 135 0.26 -7.81 -3.91
N ASP A 136 -0.22 -6.92 -3.06
CA ASP A 136 0.22 -5.53 -3.02
C ASP A 136 1.37 -5.40 -2.01
N LEU A 137 2.52 -4.92 -2.46
CA LEU A 137 3.69 -4.64 -1.64
C LEU A 137 3.90 -3.14 -1.53
N TYR A 138 3.88 -2.63 -0.30
CA TYR A 138 4.24 -1.24 0.02
C TYR A 138 5.65 -1.15 0.62
N GLY A 139 6.05 0.03 1.05
CA GLY A 139 7.27 0.24 1.81
C GLY A 139 7.32 -0.62 3.08
N LEU A 140 8.42 -0.56 3.82
CA LEU A 140 8.57 -1.30 5.07
C LEU A 140 7.55 -0.83 6.11
N SER A 141 6.96 -1.75 6.85
CA SER A 141 6.24 -1.41 8.08
C SER A 141 7.23 -1.16 9.21
N GLU A 142 6.81 -0.46 10.26
CA GLU A 142 7.64 -0.24 11.43
C GLU A 142 8.09 -1.56 12.09
N ARG A 143 7.21 -2.57 12.09
CA ARG A 143 7.54 -3.90 12.60
C ARG A 143 8.62 -4.60 11.78
N GLU A 144 8.60 -4.45 10.47
CA GLU A 144 9.64 -4.97 9.59
C GLU A 144 10.98 -4.23 9.80
N ILE A 145 10.95 -2.89 9.97
CA ILE A 145 12.14 -2.09 10.26
C ILE A 145 12.79 -2.52 11.60
N GLU A 146 11.98 -2.74 12.63
CA GLU A 146 12.44 -3.17 13.95
C GLU A 146 12.64 -4.69 14.07
N ASN A 147 12.40 -5.46 13.02
CA ASN A 147 12.45 -6.94 13.00
C ASN A 147 11.63 -7.56 14.14
N LYS A 148 10.39 -7.12 14.27
CA LYS A 148 9.42 -7.60 15.26
C LYS A 148 8.36 -8.46 14.61
N ASP A 149 7.80 -9.37 15.38
CA ASP A 149 6.68 -10.19 14.95
C ASP A 149 5.51 -9.30 14.50
N SER A 150 4.96 -9.62 13.35
CA SER A 150 3.85 -8.91 12.76
C SER A 150 2.63 -9.82 12.68
N GLU A 151 1.62 -9.50 13.46
CA GLU A 151 0.28 -10.06 13.34
C GLU A 151 -0.65 -9.04 12.68
N LEU A 152 -1.74 -9.51 12.06
CA LEU A 152 -2.76 -8.61 11.52
C LEU A 152 -3.30 -7.69 12.63
N PHE A 153 -3.27 -6.39 12.39
CA PHE A 153 -3.78 -5.41 13.36
C PHE A 153 -5.31 -5.40 13.34
N ILE A 154 -5.91 -5.94 14.40
CA ILE A 154 -7.35 -5.86 14.67
C ILE A 154 -7.54 -5.11 15.99
N PRO A 155 -8.41 -4.08 16.05
CA PRO A 155 -8.61 -3.27 17.24
C PRO A 155 -9.44 -4.00 18.33
N ASN A 156 -9.09 -5.22 18.64
CA ASN A 156 -9.60 -5.96 19.78
C ASN A 156 -8.65 -5.75 20.95
N ILE A 157 -9.16 -5.27 22.07
CA ILE A 157 -8.30 -4.86 23.19
C ILE A 157 -7.51 -6.03 23.81
N GLU A 158 -8.09 -7.23 23.84
CA GLU A 158 -7.41 -8.40 24.41
C GLU A 158 -6.27 -8.89 23.49
N ASP A 159 -6.43 -8.72 22.16
CA ASP A 159 -5.38 -9.06 21.20
C ASP A 159 -4.29 -7.98 21.21
N ILE A 160 -4.66 -6.70 21.29
CA ILE A 160 -3.70 -5.59 21.38
C ILE A 160 -2.79 -5.75 22.60
N LYS A 161 -3.32 -6.12 23.78
CA LYS A 161 -2.52 -6.31 25.00
C LYS A 161 -1.44 -7.39 24.86
N LYS A 162 -1.61 -8.35 23.94
CA LYS A 162 -0.64 -9.44 23.68
C LYS A 162 0.45 -9.04 22.70
N ARG A 163 0.24 -7.97 21.91
CA ARG A 163 1.16 -7.57 20.85
C ARG A 163 2.47 -7.02 21.44
N GLN A 164 3.58 -7.36 20.80
CA GLN A 164 4.86 -6.73 21.06
C GLN A 164 4.82 -5.27 20.62
N ARG A 165 5.31 -4.35 21.43
CA ARG A 165 5.37 -2.91 21.10
C ARG A 165 6.57 -2.59 20.22
N THR A 166 6.39 -1.73 19.24
CA THR A 166 7.49 -1.02 18.56
C THR A 166 8.08 0.06 19.48
N THR A 167 9.18 0.67 19.12
CA THR A 167 9.89 1.55 20.05
C THR A 167 10.02 2.97 19.49
N TYR A 168 9.42 3.93 20.18
CA TYR A 168 9.67 5.35 19.95
C TYR A 168 10.27 5.97 21.20
N LYS A 169 11.48 6.50 21.13
CA LYS A 169 12.15 7.11 22.28
C LYS A 169 11.50 8.45 22.69
N SER A 170 10.89 9.14 21.74
CA SER A 170 10.22 10.44 21.94
C SER A 170 9.37 10.78 20.72
N THR A 171 8.53 11.81 20.82
CA THR A 171 7.78 12.37 19.67
C THR A 171 8.72 12.78 18.54
N ILE A 172 9.88 13.34 18.85
CA ILE A 172 10.92 13.72 17.86
C ILE A 172 11.39 12.49 17.09
N SER A 173 11.70 11.38 17.78
CA SER A 173 12.14 10.14 17.10
C SER A 173 11.06 9.52 16.22
N LEU A 174 9.78 9.68 16.55
CA LEU A 174 8.68 9.28 15.68
C LEU A 174 8.66 10.14 14.40
N TYR A 175 8.80 11.47 14.53
CA TYR A 175 8.80 12.35 13.37
C TYR A 175 10.05 12.19 12.50
N GLU A 176 11.17 11.75 13.06
CA GLU A 176 12.32 11.31 12.28
C GLU A 176 11.96 10.11 11.39
N LYS A 177 11.24 9.10 11.91
CA LYS A 177 10.75 7.96 11.14
C LYS A 177 9.73 8.38 10.07
N ILE A 178 8.77 9.24 10.43
CA ILE A 178 7.77 9.79 9.51
C ILE A 178 8.44 10.53 8.35
N TYR A 179 9.44 11.37 8.64
CA TYR A 179 10.21 12.13 7.65
C TYR A 179 11.09 11.23 6.78
N ARG A 180 11.69 10.19 7.36
CA ARG A 180 12.49 9.21 6.63
C ARG A 180 11.63 8.38 5.66
N GLY A 181 10.39 8.12 6.01
CA GLY A 181 9.49 7.28 5.23
C GLY A 181 9.77 5.79 5.37
N SER A 182 9.35 5.00 4.39
CA SER A 182 9.29 3.54 4.47
C SER A 182 10.05 2.80 3.36
N TYR A 183 10.77 3.50 2.50
CA TYR A 183 11.53 2.85 1.43
C TYR A 183 12.73 2.06 1.96
N PRO A 184 12.91 0.78 1.55
CA PRO A 184 13.95 -0.10 2.09
C PRO A 184 15.37 0.46 1.97
N GLU A 185 15.65 1.19 0.90
CA GLU A 185 16.98 1.74 0.65
C GLU A 185 17.42 2.73 1.72
N LEU A 186 16.49 3.50 2.29
CA LEU A 186 16.75 4.45 3.38
C LEU A 186 17.12 3.78 4.73
N TYR A 187 16.90 2.47 4.85
CA TYR A 187 17.22 1.67 6.03
C TYR A 187 18.40 0.71 5.81
N THR A 188 18.84 0.57 4.57
CA THR A 188 19.94 -0.35 4.21
C THR A 188 21.17 0.36 3.69
N THR A 189 21.11 1.67 3.54
CA THR A 189 22.22 2.56 3.12
C THR A 189 22.22 3.84 3.93
N ASP A 190 23.33 4.61 3.87
CA ASP A 190 23.46 5.90 4.53
C ASP A 190 23.08 7.07 3.60
N LYS A 191 22.10 6.86 2.70
CA LYS A 191 21.64 7.92 1.79
C LYS A 191 20.97 9.04 2.56
N ASP A 192 21.25 10.26 2.15
CA ASP A 192 20.51 11.44 2.61
C ASP A 192 19.05 11.37 2.16
N VAL A 193 18.13 11.68 3.07
CA VAL A 193 16.69 11.53 2.86
C VAL A 193 16.16 12.49 1.80
N GLU A 194 16.60 13.76 1.84
CA GLU A 194 16.19 14.79 0.89
C GLU A 194 16.68 14.45 -0.51
N GLN A 195 17.96 14.08 -0.64
CA GLN A 195 18.54 13.66 -1.92
C GLN A 195 17.84 12.42 -2.48
N TYR A 196 17.52 11.43 -1.62
CA TYR A 196 16.79 10.23 -2.04
C TYR A 196 15.44 10.57 -2.67
N TYR A 197 14.62 11.41 -2.02
CA TYR A 197 13.30 11.76 -2.55
C TYR A 197 13.37 12.68 -3.77
N SER A 198 14.38 13.54 -3.86
CA SER A 198 14.66 14.32 -5.06
C SER A 198 14.93 13.42 -6.27
N ASP A 199 15.82 12.44 -6.12
CA ASP A 199 16.15 11.49 -7.18
C ASP A 199 14.99 10.56 -7.50
N TYR A 200 14.24 10.11 -6.48
CA TYR A 200 13.05 9.30 -6.65
C TYR A 200 11.99 10.03 -7.50
N LEU A 201 11.64 11.26 -7.15
CA LEU A 201 10.65 12.06 -7.87
C LEU A 201 11.08 12.30 -9.32
N ARG A 202 12.35 12.64 -9.55
CA ARG A 202 12.91 12.85 -10.88
C ARG A 202 12.80 11.58 -11.73
N THR A 203 13.23 10.45 -11.20
CA THR A 203 13.18 9.18 -11.94
C THR A 203 11.76 8.67 -12.15
N PHE A 204 10.84 8.91 -11.19
CA PHE A 204 9.42 8.59 -11.31
C PHE A 204 8.77 9.40 -12.45
N ILE A 205 9.01 10.71 -12.51
CA ILE A 205 8.49 11.55 -13.59
C ILE A 205 9.05 11.10 -14.94
N GLU A 206 10.36 10.95 -15.07
CA GLU A 206 11.02 10.62 -16.33
C GLU A 206 10.63 9.24 -16.87
N LYS A 207 10.54 8.21 -16.01
CA LYS A 207 10.36 6.82 -16.44
C LYS A 207 8.91 6.38 -16.49
N ASP A 208 8.11 6.80 -15.51
CA ASP A 208 6.78 6.23 -15.31
C ASP A 208 5.70 7.20 -15.80
N ILE A 209 5.75 8.45 -15.40
CA ILE A 209 4.69 9.41 -15.71
C ILE A 209 4.66 9.76 -17.19
N ARG A 210 5.80 10.03 -17.80
CA ARG A 210 5.88 10.36 -19.25
C ARG A 210 5.35 9.22 -20.14
N LYS A 211 5.45 7.97 -19.68
CA LYS A 211 4.96 6.81 -20.46
C LYS A 211 3.47 6.55 -20.27
N LEU A 212 2.97 6.81 -19.05
CA LEU A 212 1.58 6.52 -18.70
C LEU A 212 0.62 7.60 -19.15
N ILE A 213 1.07 8.84 -19.15
CA ILE A 213 0.30 10.00 -19.61
C ILE A 213 1.21 10.94 -20.38
N ASN A 214 0.70 11.45 -21.51
CA ASN A 214 1.42 12.43 -22.31
C ASN A 214 1.43 13.79 -21.58
N ILE A 215 2.32 13.94 -20.59
CA ILE A 215 2.46 15.18 -19.84
C ILE A 215 3.15 16.21 -20.73
N LYS A 216 2.40 17.23 -21.12
CA LYS A 216 2.94 18.39 -21.83
C LYS A 216 3.61 19.42 -20.90
N ASP A 217 3.29 19.37 -19.60
CA ASP A 217 3.74 20.33 -18.59
C ASP A 217 4.12 19.63 -17.29
N GLU A 218 5.39 19.26 -17.15
CA GLU A 218 5.94 18.59 -15.98
C GLU A 218 5.88 19.48 -14.72
N TYR A 219 6.01 20.80 -14.90
CA TYR A 219 5.94 21.74 -13.80
C TYR A 219 4.55 21.72 -13.14
N LYS A 220 3.48 21.68 -13.96
CA LYS A 220 2.11 21.53 -13.43
C LYS A 220 1.89 20.20 -12.77
N PHE A 221 2.51 19.12 -13.28
CA PHE A 221 2.43 17.81 -12.64
C PHE A 221 3.11 17.81 -11.26
N ILE A 222 4.30 18.39 -11.13
CA ILE A 222 4.99 18.52 -9.84
C ILE A 222 4.13 19.33 -8.86
N LYS A 223 3.58 20.47 -9.30
CA LYS A 223 2.64 21.26 -8.49
C LYS A 223 1.41 20.45 -8.07
N PHE A 224 0.87 19.64 -8.97
CA PHE A 224 -0.26 18.76 -8.67
C PHE A 224 0.09 17.77 -7.55
N VAL A 225 1.21 17.06 -7.67
CA VAL A 225 1.62 16.07 -6.66
C VAL A 225 1.91 16.74 -5.32
N SER A 226 2.57 17.90 -5.32
CA SER A 226 2.82 18.70 -4.11
C SER A 226 1.53 19.20 -3.47
N SER A 227 0.56 19.63 -4.27
CA SER A 227 -0.77 20.05 -3.80
C SER A 227 -1.52 18.89 -3.15
N LEU A 228 -1.41 17.66 -3.69
CA LEU A 228 -1.96 16.46 -3.07
C LEU A 228 -1.25 16.11 -1.76
N ALA A 229 0.08 16.24 -1.71
CA ALA A 229 0.84 15.98 -0.49
C ALA A 229 0.39 16.88 0.67
N ALA A 230 0.20 18.17 0.40
CA ALA A 230 -0.31 19.12 1.38
C ALA A 230 -1.75 18.79 1.87
N ARG A 231 -2.48 17.93 1.15
CA ARG A 231 -3.87 17.51 1.46
C ARG A 231 -3.98 16.05 1.94
N THR A 232 -2.87 15.41 2.26
CA THR A 232 -2.95 14.03 2.80
C THR A 232 -3.83 13.99 4.05
N GLY A 233 -4.66 12.96 4.21
CA GLY A 233 -5.65 12.85 5.27
C GLY A 233 -6.96 13.60 5.02
N GLN A 234 -7.13 14.28 3.87
CA GLN A 234 -8.33 15.06 3.56
C GLN A 234 -9.18 14.42 2.46
N GLU A 235 -10.46 14.78 2.40
CA GLU A 235 -11.33 14.43 1.28
C GLU A 235 -10.78 15.04 -0.02
N PHE A 236 -10.64 14.21 -1.05
CA PHE A 236 -10.19 14.66 -2.36
C PHE A 236 -11.30 15.39 -3.12
N ILE A 237 -11.03 16.62 -3.56
CA ILE A 237 -11.93 17.44 -4.35
C ILE A 237 -11.22 17.88 -5.65
N ALA A 238 -11.54 17.20 -6.76
CA ALA A 238 -10.88 17.41 -8.04
C ALA A 238 -10.96 18.87 -8.53
N SER A 239 -12.12 19.53 -8.37
CA SER A 239 -12.33 20.91 -8.81
C SER A 239 -11.46 21.92 -8.03
N SER A 240 -11.21 21.68 -6.74
CA SER A 240 -10.34 22.51 -5.92
C SER A 240 -8.90 22.46 -6.41
N VAL A 241 -8.40 21.23 -6.66
CA VAL A 241 -7.04 21.00 -7.19
C VAL A 241 -6.91 21.56 -8.62
N ALA A 242 -7.91 21.34 -9.46
CA ALA A 242 -7.95 21.87 -10.83
C ALA A 242 -7.80 23.39 -10.89
N SER A 243 -8.56 24.09 -10.04
CA SER A 243 -8.51 25.55 -9.93
C SER A 243 -7.17 26.05 -9.43
N GLU A 244 -6.57 25.38 -8.42
CA GLU A 244 -5.28 25.76 -7.86
C GLU A 244 -4.12 25.61 -8.87
N ILE A 245 -4.13 24.52 -9.63
CA ILE A 245 -3.04 24.21 -10.58
C ILE A 245 -3.22 24.88 -11.93
N GLY A 246 -4.44 25.29 -12.25
CA GLY A 246 -4.80 25.86 -13.55
C GLY A 246 -4.84 24.79 -14.65
N ILE A 247 -5.51 23.67 -14.38
CA ILE A 247 -5.78 22.54 -15.30
C ILE A 247 -7.26 22.15 -15.22
N ASP A 248 -7.73 21.37 -16.16
CA ASP A 248 -9.10 20.88 -16.15
C ASP A 248 -9.30 19.65 -15.24
N ASN A 249 -10.54 19.41 -14.81
CA ASN A 249 -10.89 18.30 -13.93
C ASN A 249 -10.56 16.93 -14.52
N LYS A 250 -10.66 16.76 -15.84
CA LYS A 250 -10.37 15.49 -16.52
C LYS A 250 -8.87 15.17 -16.41
N THR A 251 -8.03 16.18 -16.58
CA THR A 251 -6.58 16.06 -16.38
C THR A 251 -6.25 15.71 -14.93
N VAL A 252 -6.88 16.37 -13.94
CA VAL A 252 -6.72 16.03 -12.50
C VAL A 252 -7.06 14.58 -12.24
N LEU A 253 -8.20 14.09 -12.72
CA LEU A 253 -8.63 12.70 -12.50
C LEU A 253 -7.71 11.69 -13.21
N SER A 254 -7.23 12.03 -14.41
CA SER A 254 -6.24 11.20 -15.12
C SER A 254 -4.92 11.08 -14.33
N TRP A 255 -4.40 12.21 -13.85
CA TRP A 255 -3.16 12.22 -13.06
C TRP A 255 -3.33 11.52 -11.70
N LEU A 256 -4.48 11.72 -11.05
CA LEU A 256 -4.82 11.00 -9.81
C LEU A 256 -4.85 9.48 -10.02
N SER A 257 -5.44 9.03 -11.14
CA SER A 257 -5.50 7.61 -11.49
C SER A 257 -4.09 7.01 -11.64
N VAL A 258 -3.15 7.75 -12.22
CA VAL A 258 -1.76 7.30 -12.32
C VAL A 258 -1.13 7.15 -10.95
N LEU A 259 -1.23 8.15 -10.08
CA LEU A 259 -0.68 8.08 -8.72
C LEU A 259 -1.30 6.93 -7.90
N LYS A 260 -2.60 6.68 -8.08
CA LYS A 260 -3.30 5.55 -7.46
C LYS A 260 -2.78 4.20 -8.00
N ASN A 261 -2.64 4.08 -9.32
CA ASN A 261 -2.23 2.83 -9.97
C ASN A 261 -0.75 2.52 -9.74
N THR A 262 0.10 3.54 -9.58
CA THR A 262 1.51 3.38 -9.17
C THR A 262 1.69 3.20 -7.67
N GLY A 263 0.61 3.22 -6.89
CA GLY A 263 0.65 3.02 -5.45
C GLY A 263 1.26 4.16 -4.64
N ILE A 264 1.47 5.34 -5.23
CA ILE A 264 1.97 6.55 -4.54
C ILE A 264 0.93 7.08 -3.56
N ILE A 265 -0.34 6.98 -3.93
CA ILE A 265 -1.47 7.37 -3.08
C ILE A 265 -2.42 6.21 -2.85
N TYR A 266 -3.08 6.26 -1.71
CA TYR A 266 -4.20 5.40 -1.35
C TYR A 266 -5.45 6.27 -1.17
N LEU A 267 -6.56 5.84 -1.76
CA LEU A 267 -7.85 6.49 -1.63
C LEU A 267 -8.74 5.67 -0.70
N LEU A 268 -8.93 6.18 0.51
CA LEU A 268 -9.75 5.54 1.53
C LEU A 268 -11.23 5.84 1.30
N GLN A 269 -12.02 4.77 1.13
CA GLN A 269 -13.44 4.85 0.82
C GLN A 269 -14.26 5.28 2.05
N PRO A 270 -15.34 6.03 1.87
CA PRO A 270 -16.30 6.25 2.94
C PRO A 270 -17.08 4.96 3.25
N TYR A 271 -17.34 4.70 4.53
CA TYR A 271 -18.20 3.61 4.97
C TYR A 271 -19.68 4.00 4.86
N MET A 272 -20.48 3.12 4.25
CA MET A 272 -21.93 3.26 4.20
C MET A 272 -22.57 1.86 4.18
N ASN A 273 -23.74 1.71 4.83
CA ASN A 273 -24.50 0.46 4.80
C ASN A 273 -24.96 0.08 3.37
N ASN A 274 -25.16 1.10 2.51
CA ASN A 274 -25.54 0.91 1.11
C ASN A 274 -24.34 1.10 0.17
N SER A 275 -24.01 0.07 -0.61
CA SER A 275 -22.89 0.09 -1.56
C SER A 275 -23.03 1.15 -2.68
N VAL A 276 -24.26 1.47 -3.10
CA VAL A 276 -24.54 2.52 -4.08
C VAL A 276 -24.21 3.90 -3.51
N GLY A 277 -24.52 4.13 -2.24
CA GLY A 277 -24.17 5.38 -1.56
C GLY A 277 -22.67 5.63 -1.43
N ARG A 278 -21.82 4.59 -1.37
CA ARG A 278 -20.34 4.74 -1.33
C ARG A 278 -19.79 5.40 -2.60
N ALA A 279 -20.38 5.11 -3.75
CA ALA A 279 -19.92 5.66 -5.03
C ALA A 279 -20.10 7.17 -5.15
N ILE A 280 -20.97 7.78 -4.35
CA ILE A 280 -21.32 9.21 -4.41
C ILE A 280 -20.48 10.04 -3.44
N LYS A 281 -19.94 9.47 -2.35
CA LYS A 281 -19.12 10.20 -1.38
C LYS A 281 -17.66 10.28 -1.80
N ARG A 282 -17.00 11.35 -1.34
CA ARG A 282 -15.58 11.61 -1.64
C ARG A 282 -14.68 10.64 -0.91
N GLU A 283 -13.57 10.29 -1.51
CA GLU A 283 -12.53 9.48 -0.90
C GLU A 283 -11.58 10.39 -0.11
N LYS A 284 -11.03 9.90 1.03
CA LYS A 284 -9.88 10.55 1.68
C LYS A 284 -8.60 10.12 0.99
N LEU A 285 -7.71 11.07 0.72
CA LEU A 285 -6.44 10.83 0.08
C LEU A 285 -5.34 10.66 1.11
N TYR A 286 -4.56 9.58 1.00
CA TYR A 286 -3.36 9.36 1.80
C TYR A 286 -2.18 9.04 0.89
N PHE A 287 -1.01 9.62 1.17
CA PHE A 287 0.23 9.13 0.61
C PHE A 287 0.62 7.81 1.27
N THR A 288 1.11 6.86 0.48
CA THR A 288 1.52 5.55 0.99
C THR A 288 2.90 5.58 1.65
N ASP A 289 3.67 6.65 1.40
CA ASP A 289 4.94 6.93 2.03
C ASP A 289 4.97 8.35 2.59
N THR A 290 5.21 8.46 3.89
CA THR A 290 5.18 9.74 4.61
C THR A 290 6.41 10.59 4.35
N GLY A 291 7.56 9.99 4.03
CA GLY A 291 8.75 10.72 3.68
C GLY A 291 8.59 11.43 2.34
N LEU A 292 8.07 10.73 1.32
CA LEU A 292 7.73 11.34 0.04
C LEU A 292 6.70 12.48 0.21
N ALA A 293 5.66 12.27 1.04
CA ALA A 293 4.67 13.30 1.32
C ALA A 293 5.29 14.53 1.99
N SER A 294 6.18 14.33 2.97
CA SER A 294 6.89 15.40 3.68
C SER A 294 7.81 16.19 2.74
N TYR A 295 8.56 15.49 1.89
CA TYR A 295 9.43 16.11 0.87
C TYR A 295 8.60 16.97 -0.11
N LEU A 296 7.52 16.43 -0.66
CA LEU A 296 6.63 17.13 -1.60
C LEU A 296 5.90 18.32 -0.97
N ALA A 297 5.62 18.25 0.34
CA ALA A 297 5.04 19.36 1.11
C ALA A 297 6.09 20.42 1.51
N GLY A 298 7.37 20.23 1.13
CA GLY A 298 8.44 21.22 1.32
C GLY A 298 9.12 21.22 2.68
N TYR A 299 9.00 20.13 3.46
CA TYR A 299 9.69 19.99 4.73
C TYR A 299 11.11 19.48 4.51
N VAL A 300 12.08 20.18 5.09
CA VAL A 300 13.53 19.89 4.95
C VAL A 300 14.11 19.07 6.10
N ASP A 301 13.37 18.97 7.22
CA ASP A 301 13.76 18.16 8.38
C ASP A 301 12.55 17.76 9.24
N TYR A 302 12.76 16.77 10.09
CA TYR A 302 11.71 16.22 10.96
C TYR A 302 11.33 17.14 12.13
N ILE A 303 12.20 18.08 12.53
CA ILE A 303 11.94 19.00 13.64
C ILE A 303 10.93 20.07 13.20
N THR A 304 11.13 20.63 12.02
CA THR A 304 10.19 21.59 11.42
C THR A 304 8.86 20.92 11.09
N LEU A 305 8.88 19.67 10.60
CA LEU A 305 7.69 18.86 10.34
C LEU A 305 6.87 18.64 11.62
N GLU A 306 7.51 18.25 12.72
CA GLU A 306 6.87 17.98 14.00
C GLU A 306 6.14 19.22 14.56
N LYS A 307 6.74 20.40 14.42
CA LYS A 307 6.22 21.69 14.95
C LYS A 307 5.21 22.36 14.02
N SER A 308 5.04 21.86 12.81
CA SER A 308 4.17 22.47 11.81
C SER A 308 2.68 22.20 12.05
N ALA A 309 1.82 23.02 11.43
CA ALA A 309 0.39 22.76 11.38
C ALA A 309 0.05 21.45 10.61
N TYR A 310 0.94 21.01 9.74
CA TYR A 310 0.81 19.77 8.96
C TYR A 310 1.07 18.50 9.78
N SER A 311 1.69 18.64 10.95
CA SER A 311 2.14 17.51 11.77
C SER A 311 1.03 16.53 12.15
N GLY A 312 -0.20 17.01 12.38
CA GLY A 312 -1.36 16.14 12.65
C GLY A 312 -1.76 15.31 11.45
N ALA A 313 -1.83 15.91 10.25
CA ALA A 313 -2.22 15.22 9.02
C ALA A 313 -1.20 14.15 8.60
N ILE A 314 0.10 14.46 8.71
CA ILE A 314 1.15 13.48 8.38
C ILE A 314 1.24 12.36 9.42
N PHE A 315 0.95 12.65 10.69
CA PHE A 315 0.82 11.63 11.74
C PHE A 315 -0.35 10.67 11.44
N GLU A 316 -1.52 11.19 11.09
CA GLU A 316 -2.67 10.39 10.67
C GLU A 316 -2.31 9.55 9.44
N THR A 317 -1.65 10.14 8.44
CA THR A 317 -1.18 9.44 7.23
C THR A 317 -0.25 8.28 7.57
N TYR A 318 0.67 8.49 8.51
CA TYR A 318 1.58 7.45 8.99
C TYR A 318 0.81 6.27 9.61
N ILE A 319 -0.11 6.54 10.54
CA ILE A 319 -0.91 5.52 11.22
C ILE A 319 -1.79 4.73 10.25
N VAL A 320 -2.50 5.44 9.37
CA VAL A 320 -3.32 4.79 8.32
C VAL A 320 -2.44 3.96 7.40
N GLY A 321 -1.26 4.45 7.03
CA GLY A 321 -0.28 3.73 6.23
C GLY A 321 0.21 2.43 6.90
N GLU A 322 0.52 2.46 8.22
CA GLU A 322 0.91 1.27 8.98
C GLU A 322 -0.22 0.22 9.02
N ILE A 323 -1.47 0.66 9.20
CA ILE A 323 -2.63 -0.23 9.20
C ILE A 323 -2.86 -0.82 7.80
N ILE A 324 -2.74 -0.03 6.72
CA ILE A 324 -2.81 -0.55 5.34
C ILE A 324 -1.74 -1.62 5.13
N LYS A 325 -0.49 -1.37 5.53
CA LYS A 325 0.61 -2.33 5.43
C LYS A 325 0.35 -3.58 6.27
N SER A 326 -0.23 -3.44 7.46
CA SER A 326 -0.63 -4.60 8.26
C SER A 326 -1.59 -5.52 7.49
N PHE A 327 -2.61 -4.99 6.82
CA PHE A 327 -3.54 -5.80 6.02
C PHE A 327 -2.87 -6.40 4.78
N THR A 328 -2.17 -5.62 4.01
CA THR A 328 -1.55 -6.08 2.75
C THR A 328 -0.45 -7.08 2.97
N ASN A 329 0.38 -6.91 4.00
CA ASN A 329 1.45 -7.83 4.37
C ASN A 329 0.90 -9.21 4.83
N HIS A 330 -0.36 -9.27 5.28
CA HIS A 330 -1.06 -10.52 5.58
C HIS A 330 -1.91 -11.04 4.40
N GLY A 331 -1.70 -10.49 3.20
CA GLY A 331 -2.41 -10.91 1.99
C GLY A 331 -3.90 -10.55 1.98
N LYS A 332 -4.29 -9.51 2.72
CA LYS A 332 -5.66 -8.99 2.75
C LYS A 332 -5.77 -7.74 1.86
N ASP A 333 -6.84 -7.64 1.08
CA ASP A 333 -7.12 -6.40 0.34
C ASP A 333 -7.65 -5.33 1.31
N ALA A 334 -6.78 -4.39 1.67
CA ALA A 334 -7.10 -3.30 2.60
C ALA A 334 -8.37 -2.52 2.20
N ARG A 335 -8.65 -2.39 0.88
CA ARG A 335 -9.83 -1.68 0.35
C ARG A 335 -11.17 -2.34 0.74
N LYS A 336 -11.15 -3.62 1.12
CA LYS A 336 -12.35 -4.36 1.55
C LYS A 336 -12.60 -4.25 3.05
N HIS A 337 -11.62 -3.77 3.79
CA HIS A 337 -11.63 -3.77 5.25
C HIS A 337 -11.53 -2.39 5.87
N LEU A 338 -10.90 -1.43 5.19
CA LEU A 338 -10.60 -0.11 5.72
C LEU A 338 -11.48 0.96 5.07
N TYR A 339 -12.11 1.77 5.90
CA TYR A 339 -13.00 2.85 5.51
C TYR A 339 -12.82 4.04 6.46
N TYR A 340 -13.31 5.22 6.09
CA TYR A 340 -13.56 6.29 7.02
C TYR A 340 -15.08 6.54 7.11
N TYR A 341 -15.54 7.25 8.11
CA TYR A 341 -16.94 7.65 8.20
C TYR A 341 -17.07 9.16 8.26
N ARG A 342 -18.02 9.70 7.52
CA ARG A 342 -18.46 11.08 7.65
C ARG A 342 -19.91 11.21 7.22
N ASP A 343 -20.72 11.86 8.06
CA ASP A 343 -22.13 12.14 7.76
C ASP A 343 -22.37 13.60 7.36
N ASN A 344 -23.63 13.91 7.03
CA ASN A 344 -24.04 15.26 6.66
C ASN A 344 -23.99 16.25 7.85
N ASN A 345 -23.97 15.74 9.09
CA ASN A 345 -23.85 16.53 10.31
C ASN A 345 -22.38 16.74 10.73
N GLN A 346 -21.44 16.43 9.85
CA GLN A 346 -19.99 16.55 10.08
C GLN A 346 -19.46 15.63 11.19
N LYS A 347 -20.21 14.58 11.58
CA LYS A 347 -19.66 13.54 12.43
C LYS A 347 -18.68 12.72 11.62
N GLU A 348 -17.44 12.63 12.10
CA GLU A 348 -16.37 11.93 11.42
C GLU A 348 -15.73 10.91 12.35
N ILE A 349 -15.30 9.77 11.78
CA ILE A 349 -14.43 8.78 12.39
C ILE A 349 -13.28 8.59 11.40
N ASP A 350 -12.03 8.77 11.86
CA ASP A 350 -10.85 8.82 11.00
C ASP A 350 -10.65 7.49 10.24
N LEU A 351 -10.85 6.37 10.92
CA LEU A 351 -10.74 5.04 10.31
C LEU A 351 -11.75 4.07 10.92
N LEU A 352 -12.34 3.24 10.07
CA LEU A 352 -13.15 2.08 10.43
C LEU A 352 -12.50 0.82 9.90
N ILE A 353 -12.30 -0.17 10.76
CA ILE A 353 -11.90 -1.51 10.33
C ILE A 353 -13.11 -2.42 10.37
N ASN A 354 -13.50 -2.96 9.20
CA ASN A 354 -14.54 -3.98 9.08
C ASN A 354 -13.88 -5.35 8.85
N TYR A 355 -13.91 -6.19 9.87
CA TYR A 355 -13.28 -7.51 9.82
C TYR A 355 -14.13 -8.56 10.52
N ASN A 356 -14.38 -9.70 9.85
CA ASN A 356 -15.20 -10.81 10.36
C ASN A 356 -16.58 -10.36 10.87
N ASN A 357 -17.25 -9.48 10.12
CA ASN A 357 -18.56 -8.91 10.47
C ASN A 357 -18.59 -8.09 11.77
N VAL A 358 -17.42 -7.61 12.19
CA VAL A 358 -17.24 -6.68 13.32
C VAL A 358 -16.65 -5.38 12.79
N ILE A 359 -17.20 -4.24 13.23
CA ILE A 359 -16.71 -2.92 12.86
C ILE A 359 -16.07 -2.24 14.06
N TYR A 360 -14.85 -1.75 13.87
CA TYR A 360 -14.03 -1.13 14.89
C TYR A 360 -13.79 0.35 14.54
N PRO A 361 -14.36 1.32 15.28
CA PRO A 361 -14.07 2.72 15.08
C PRO A 361 -12.70 3.09 15.67
N ILE A 362 -11.94 3.86 14.92
CA ILE A 362 -10.61 4.34 15.29
C ILE A 362 -10.53 5.84 15.07
N GLU A 363 -10.07 6.54 16.08
CA GLU A 363 -9.69 7.95 16.02
C GLU A 363 -8.16 8.06 16.17
N ILE A 364 -7.56 9.01 15.49
CA ILE A 364 -6.10 9.20 15.48
C ILE A 364 -5.77 10.60 16.02
N LYS A 365 -5.00 10.63 17.10
CA LYS A 365 -4.65 11.91 17.76
C LYS A 365 -3.16 11.98 18.08
N LYS A 366 -2.49 13.05 17.63
CA LYS A 366 -1.08 13.32 17.97
C LYS A 366 -0.87 13.54 19.48
N SER A 367 -1.91 13.95 20.21
CA SER A 367 -1.84 14.18 21.66
C SER A 367 -1.50 12.91 22.44
N ALA A 368 -0.74 13.04 23.54
CA ALA A 368 -0.48 11.94 24.46
C ALA A 368 -1.66 11.64 25.42
N ASN A 369 -2.59 12.57 25.56
CA ASN A 369 -3.75 12.42 26.46
C ASN A 369 -5.00 13.08 25.85
N PRO A 370 -5.57 12.52 24.76
CA PRO A 370 -6.81 13.02 24.18
C PRO A 370 -7.98 12.83 25.15
N GLY A 371 -8.82 13.86 25.30
CA GLY A 371 -10.02 13.83 26.14
C GLY A 371 -11.13 12.94 25.56
N LYS A 372 -12.24 12.77 26.30
CA LYS A 372 -13.42 11.99 25.89
C LYS A 372 -14.07 12.48 24.58
N ASP A 373 -13.81 13.70 24.17
CA ASP A 373 -14.29 14.21 22.87
C ASP A 373 -13.75 13.40 21.69
N ALA A 374 -12.61 12.70 21.84
CA ALA A 374 -12.05 11.83 20.83
C ALA A 374 -12.96 10.65 20.48
N ILE A 375 -13.79 10.16 21.40
CA ILE A 375 -14.69 9.02 21.19
C ILE A 375 -16.14 9.42 20.92
N LYS A 376 -16.46 10.72 20.87
CA LYS A 376 -17.85 11.22 20.80
C LYS A 376 -18.66 10.72 19.61
N ASN A 377 -18.01 10.38 18.51
CA ASN A 377 -18.65 9.91 17.28
C ASN A 377 -18.68 8.37 17.17
N PHE A 378 -18.04 7.63 18.08
CA PHE A 378 -17.97 6.17 17.99
C PHE A 378 -19.33 5.49 18.08
N ASP A 379 -20.30 6.11 18.76
CA ASP A 379 -21.65 5.56 18.89
C ASP A 379 -22.40 5.45 17.56
N VAL A 380 -21.96 6.17 16.53
CA VAL A 380 -22.51 6.01 15.17
C VAL A 380 -22.34 4.57 14.69
N ALA A 381 -21.26 3.89 15.06
CA ALA A 381 -21.01 2.51 14.68
C ALA A 381 -22.06 1.52 15.25
N ASN A 382 -22.82 1.87 16.28
CA ASN A 382 -23.92 1.07 16.81
C ASN A 382 -25.13 1.00 15.84
N SER A 383 -25.21 1.93 14.88
CA SER A 383 -26.27 1.97 13.87
C SER A 383 -25.95 1.18 12.60
N PHE A 384 -24.76 0.59 12.51
CA PHE A 384 -24.33 -0.20 11.36
C PHE A 384 -24.85 -1.64 11.47
N GLU A 385 -24.91 -2.34 10.32
CA GLU A 385 -25.35 -3.74 10.25
C GLU A 385 -24.40 -4.69 10.98
N GLN A 386 -23.10 -4.36 11.00
CA GLN A 386 -22.07 -5.17 11.64
C GLN A 386 -22.10 -4.95 13.16
N LYS A 387 -21.72 -5.99 13.91
CA LYS A 387 -21.50 -5.87 15.33
C LYS A 387 -20.39 -4.84 15.61
N ARG A 388 -20.63 -3.88 16.50
CA ARG A 388 -19.59 -2.96 16.96
C ARG A 388 -18.57 -3.70 17.83
N GLY A 389 -17.29 -3.57 17.49
CA GLY A 389 -16.16 -3.95 18.32
C GLY A 389 -15.67 -2.82 19.23
N ASN A 390 -14.48 -2.97 19.80
CA ASN A 390 -13.87 -1.91 20.60
C ASN A 390 -13.61 -0.65 19.76
N GLY A 391 -13.86 0.52 20.34
CA GLY A 391 -13.44 1.81 19.82
C GLY A 391 -12.05 2.14 20.35
N ILE A 392 -11.15 2.58 19.46
CA ILE A 392 -9.75 2.85 19.83
C ILE A 392 -9.35 4.24 19.42
N VAL A 393 -8.72 4.97 20.35
CA VAL A 393 -8.01 6.21 20.05
C VAL A 393 -6.52 5.89 20.00
N LEU A 394 -5.95 5.85 18.79
CA LEU A 394 -4.52 5.68 18.56
C LEU A 394 -3.81 7.01 18.81
N CYS A 395 -2.90 7.05 19.76
CA CYS A 395 -2.25 8.29 20.18
C CYS A 395 -0.88 8.05 20.81
N MET A 396 -0.22 9.13 21.23
CA MET A 396 1.11 9.11 21.86
C MET A 396 1.07 8.84 23.37
N THR A 397 0.02 8.16 23.85
CA THR A 397 -0.04 7.72 25.26
C THR A 397 1.01 6.64 25.55
N LYS A 398 1.40 6.48 26.82
CA LYS A 398 2.35 5.44 27.24
C LYS A 398 1.69 4.09 27.48
N ASP A 399 0.45 4.10 27.93
CA ASP A 399 -0.26 2.92 28.39
C ASP A 399 -1.65 2.82 27.76
N ILE A 400 -2.24 1.63 27.75
CA ILE A 400 -3.64 1.42 27.37
C ILE A 400 -4.51 1.92 28.51
N ILE A 401 -5.38 2.89 28.23
CA ILE A 401 -6.27 3.52 29.20
C ILE A 401 -7.71 3.42 28.70
N ALA A 402 -8.62 2.91 29.53
CA ALA A 402 -10.04 2.85 29.19
C ALA A 402 -10.70 4.24 29.34
N TYR A 403 -11.51 4.65 28.34
CA TYR A 403 -12.47 5.73 28.47
C TYR A 403 -13.78 5.26 29.08
N ASP A 404 -14.18 4.03 28.74
CA ASP A 404 -15.33 3.27 29.21
C ASP A 404 -15.13 1.78 28.91
N ASP A 405 -16.18 0.95 29.08
CA ASP A 405 -16.12 -0.51 28.91
C ASP A 405 -15.75 -0.95 27.48
N ASN A 406 -15.98 -0.11 26.47
CA ASN A 406 -15.82 -0.46 25.06
C ASN A 406 -14.79 0.39 24.31
N ASN A 407 -14.34 1.50 24.89
CA ASN A 407 -13.49 2.45 24.21
C ASN A 407 -12.18 2.68 24.98
N TYR A 408 -11.05 2.67 24.25
CA TYR A 408 -9.72 2.69 24.83
C TYR A 408 -8.80 3.67 24.11
N MET A 409 -7.97 4.34 24.89
CA MET A 409 -6.77 5.03 24.42
C MET A 409 -5.66 3.99 24.31
N VAL A 410 -5.01 3.93 23.16
CA VAL A 410 -4.01 2.90 22.85
C VAL A 410 -2.75 3.55 22.26
N PRO A 411 -1.55 3.20 22.80
CA PRO A 411 -0.30 3.60 22.20
C PRO A 411 -0.15 3.14 20.75
N ILE A 412 0.34 4.03 19.87
CA ILE A 412 0.60 3.69 18.46
C ILE A 412 1.63 2.57 18.29
N GLU A 413 2.46 2.35 19.29
CA GLU A 413 3.48 1.29 19.29
C GLU A 413 2.89 -0.14 19.23
N TYR A 414 1.58 -0.27 19.37
CA TYR A 414 0.90 -1.57 19.23
C TYR A 414 0.43 -1.89 17.79
N ILE A 415 0.57 -0.96 16.83
CA ILE A 415 0.17 -1.21 15.44
C ILE A 415 1.04 -2.26 14.76
#